data_dfc04fa76053ed93ff005b456dda8568
#
_entry.id   dfc04fa76053ed93ff005b456dda8568
#
_cell.length_a   1.000
_cell.length_b   1.000
_cell.length_c   1.000
_cell.angle_alpha   90.00
_cell.angle_beta   90.00
_cell.angle_gamma   90.00
#
_symmetry.space_group_name_H-M   'P 1'
#
loop_
_entity.id
_entity.type
_entity.pdbx_description
1 polymer ?
#
loop_
_entity_poly.entity_id
_entity_poly.type
_entity_poly.pdbx_seq_one_letter_code
_entity_poly.pdbx_strand_id
1 'polypeptide(L)'
;MKALALLCVLIIAKLTMLAGRPIQLSGWTPLAYFWQDVIVALAFALLDRILSRLRAGRVVGWVLYGAIVAFVAINVPVARVLSSTLTWPMLGATRGALSDSIKHHATATNLSLVCLVVASGIALPLILRHAEPRFERQRRSAPGISALILAAVMLMLVGPLATSRVDTVGMGRNALTALAITVLPRITARAADLEAVADWRATTLDVDIPDEDLSRLRGAASGRNVVLILLESAGARYLQTYGADTNPMPNLSELARASLVFENAYSVYPESIKGLFSVLCSRYPAMDTEAESYARITTPSIAALLRQTGCRTALFHSGRFMYLGMDAIVENRGYEVLEDAGAIGGNRESSFGVDEPSTVRRALAWIDALEPGERFFLTYLPIAGHHPYDTPEPGPFPERTESDRYLNALHYADQSLGALMKGLRERGLEESTLFVIFGDHGEAFGQHEGNFGHSLFLYDENIRVPYVIAAPGLIKEPVRVTRPISLIDTAPTILDLLGSPPAAGYQGLTALEGQSSMALFYTDYSLSLMGLRDGCWKYIYELESERSKLFDLCVDATESTDLSSLHAERVAAYRARLSEWASAQKLLIKGTSDK
;
A
#
# COMPACT_ATOMS: atom_id res chain seq x y z
N MET A 1 28.38 17.34 -25.52
CA MET A 1 27.97 18.37 -24.54
C MET A 1 26.66 18.06 -23.84
N LYS A 2 25.50 18.02 -24.55
CA LYS A 2 24.18 17.79 -23.94
C LYS A 2 24.14 16.57 -23.02
N ALA A 3 24.67 15.40 -23.44
CA ALA A 3 24.68 14.18 -22.65
C ALA A 3 25.52 14.30 -21.36
N LEU A 4 26.66 15.01 -21.41
CA LEU A 4 27.47 15.25 -20.23
C LEU A 4 26.76 16.22 -19.27
N ALA A 5 26.13 17.27 -19.80
CA ALA A 5 25.32 18.19 -19.00
C ALA A 5 24.15 17.44 -18.35
N LEU A 6 23.49 16.55 -19.10
CA LEU A 6 22.41 15.72 -18.56
C LEU A 6 22.90 14.83 -17.42
N LEU A 7 24.03 14.13 -17.60
CA LEU A 7 24.61 13.30 -16.54
C LEU A 7 24.90 14.11 -15.28
N CYS A 8 25.48 15.30 -15.41
CA CYS A 8 25.70 16.17 -14.26
C CYS A 8 24.38 16.60 -13.58
N VAL A 9 23.35 16.92 -14.35
CA VAL A 9 22.01 17.23 -13.79
C VAL A 9 21.44 16.03 -13.03
N LEU A 10 21.51 14.83 -13.61
CA LEU A 10 21.02 13.61 -12.97
C LEU A 10 21.76 13.34 -11.65
N ILE A 11 23.08 13.52 -11.64
CA ILE A 11 23.91 13.38 -10.42
C ILE A 11 23.51 14.45 -9.37
N ILE A 12 23.34 15.71 -9.77
CA ILE A 12 22.91 16.79 -8.85
C ILE A 12 21.54 16.46 -8.28
N ALA A 13 20.58 16.08 -9.10
CA ALA A 13 19.25 15.69 -8.65
C ALA A 13 19.31 14.50 -7.67
N LYS A 14 20.09 13.46 -7.98
CA LYS A 14 20.28 12.29 -7.11
C LYS A 14 20.90 12.69 -5.78
N LEU A 15 21.97 13.47 -5.78
CA LEU A 15 22.60 13.96 -4.55
C LEU A 15 21.64 14.81 -3.71
N THR A 16 20.79 15.60 -4.37
CA THR A 16 19.75 16.39 -3.69
C THR A 16 18.68 15.51 -3.07
N MET A 17 18.27 14.43 -3.74
CA MET A 17 17.34 13.42 -3.18
C MET A 17 17.94 12.71 -1.97
N LEU A 18 19.23 12.40 -1.99
CA LEU A 18 19.95 11.68 -0.94
C LEU A 18 20.39 12.58 0.23
N ALA A 19 20.34 13.91 0.09
CA ALA A 19 20.80 14.82 1.13
C ALA A 19 20.03 14.65 2.44
N GLY A 20 20.78 14.38 3.52
CA GLY A 20 20.23 14.14 4.86
C GLY A 20 19.79 12.71 5.14
N ARG A 21 19.98 11.78 4.19
CA ARG A 21 19.69 10.36 4.40
C ARG A 21 20.95 9.60 4.80
N PRO A 22 20.87 8.62 5.71
CA PRO A 22 21.97 7.71 5.97
C PRO A 22 22.21 6.84 4.72
N ILE A 23 23.47 6.71 4.33
CA ILE A 23 23.86 5.92 3.16
C ILE A 23 24.83 4.83 3.64
N GLN A 24 24.49 3.58 3.40
CA GLN A 24 25.38 2.46 3.66
C GLN A 24 26.59 2.54 2.73
N LEU A 25 27.77 2.76 3.28
CA LEU A 25 29.00 2.88 2.51
C LEU A 25 29.63 1.52 2.26
N SER A 26 29.84 1.19 1.00
CA SER A 26 30.56 0.00 0.53
C SER A 26 31.23 0.31 -0.80
N GLY A 27 32.10 -0.57 -1.30
CA GLY A 27 32.67 -0.43 -2.64
C GLY A 27 31.64 -0.44 -3.77
N TRP A 28 30.43 -0.98 -3.52
CA TRP A 28 29.32 -1.06 -4.48
C TRP A 28 28.43 0.19 -4.46
N THR A 29 28.46 0.98 -3.38
CA THR A 29 27.53 2.11 -3.17
C THR A 29 27.49 3.09 -4.35
N PRO A 30 28.60 3.62 -4.90
CA PRO A 30 28.52 4.55 -6.01
C PRO A 30 27.84 3.93 -7.24
N LEU A 31 28.13 2.67 -7.51
CA LEU A 31 27.52 1.97 -8.64
C LEU A 31 26.03 1.73 -8.38
N ALA A 32 25.64 1.24 -7.20
CA ALA A 32 24.25 0.97 -6.85
C ALA A 32 23.34 2.20 -7.00
N TYR A 33 23.84 3.37 -6.63
CA TYR A 33 23.05 4.61 -6.70
C TYR A 33 23.04 5.28 -8.08
N PHE A 34 24.10 5.17 -8.90
CA PHE A 34 24.27 6.01 -10.09
C PHE A 34 24.26 5.27 -11.44
N TRP A 35 24.31 3.93 -11.47
CA TRP A 35 24.38 3.18 -12.74
C TRP A 35 23.24 3.47 -13.71
N GLN A 36 22.01 3.65 -13.20
CA GLN A 36 20.85 3.98 -14.04
C GLN A 36 20.95 5.40 -14.61
N ASP A 37 21.46 6.35 -13.84
CA ASP A 37 21.69 7.73 -14.31
C ASP A 37 22.70 7.76 -15.45
N VAL A 38 23.75 6.96 -15.36
CA VAL A 38 24.75 6.80 -16.44
C VAL A 38 24.13 6.15 -17.68
N ILE A 39 23.30 5.10 -17.52
CA ILE A 39 22.60 4.46 -18.65
C ILE A 39 21.69 5.45 -19.37
N VAL A 40 20.90 6.24 -18.63
CA VAL A 40 20.03 7.25 -19.22
C VAL A 40 20.83 8.29 -20.00
N ALA A 41 21.95 8.76 -19.44
CA ALA A 41 22.84 9.70 -20.13
C ALA A 41 23.48 9.09 -21.40
N LEU A 42 23.87 7.81 -21.37
CA LEU A 42 24.41 7.08 -22.54
C LEU A 42 23.33 6.89 -23.61
N ALA A 43 22.13 6.49 -23.22
CA ALA A 43 20.97 6.37 -24.12
C ALA A 43 20.64 7.71 -24.80
N PHE A 44 20.63 8.79 -24.01
CA PHE A 44 20.44 10.14 -24.55
C PHE A 44 21.58 10.54 -25.50
N ALA A 45 22.83 10.22 -25.18
CA ALA A 45 23.98 10.50 -26.05
C ALA A 45 23.86 9.80 -27.41
N LEU A 46 23.42 8.55 -27.41
CA LEU A 46 23.20 7.78 -28.63
C LEU A 46 22.04 8.36 -29.46
N LEU A 47 20.93 8.69 -28.79
CA LEU A 47 19.76 9.30 -29.43
C LEU A 47 20.09 10.68 -30.01
N ASP A 48 20.75 11.57 -29.26
CA ASP A 48 21.18 12.90 -29.73
C ASP A 48 22.12 12.81 -30.94
N ARG A 49 22.98 11.79 -31.01
CA ARG A 49 23.87 11.53 -32.13
C ARG A 49 23.10 11.08 -33.39
N ILE A 50 22.05 10.26 -33.23
CA ILE A 50 21.18 9.86 -34.32
C ILE A 50 20.36 11.05 -34.82
N LEU A 51 19.71 11.78 -33.90
CA LEU A 51 18.91 12.96 -34.20
C LEU A 51 19.73 14.05 -34.90
N SER A 52 21.00 14.24 -34.50
CA SER A 52 21.87 15.27 -35.09
C SER A 52 22.09 15.10 -36.60
N ARG A 53 21.78 13.94 -37.18
CA ARG A 53 21.83 13.67 -38.63
C ARG A 53 20.58 14.16 -39.37
N LEU A 54 19.50 14.49 -38.66
CA LEU A 54 18.23 14.97 -39.22
C LEU A 54 18.18 16.51 -39.24
N ARG A 55 17.49 17.09 -40.22
CA ARG A 55 17.40 18.59 -40.38
C ARG A 55 16.86 19.29 -39.11
N ALA A 56 15.82 18.76 -38.47
CA ALA A 56 15.26 19.29 -37.22
C ALA A 56 15.86 18.63 -35.94
N GLY A 57 16.76 17.69 -36.07
CA GLY A 57 17.20 16.83 -34.98
C GLY A 57 17.91 17.57 -33.85
N ARG A 58 18.59 18.70 -34.15
CA ARG A 58 19.20 19.53 -33.09
C ARG A 58 18.15 20.16 -32.16
N VAL A 59 17.04 20.62 -32.72
CA VAL A 59 15.93 21.20 -31.93
C VAL A 59 15.25 20.11 -31.13
N VAL A 60 14.94 18.97 -31.73
CA VAL A 60 14.35 17.82 -31.03
C VAL A 60 15.25 17.36 -29.88
N GLY A 61 16.58 17.29 -30.06
CA GLY A 61 17.52 16.94 -29.01
C GLY A 61 17.52 17.93 -27.85
N TRP A 62 17.30 19.23 -28.07
CA TRP A 62 17.16 20.20 -26.98
C TRP A 62 15.80 20.12 -26.30
N VAL A 63 14.72 19.88 -27.03
CA VAL A 63 13.38 19.68 -26.47
C VAL A 63 13.37 18.45 -25.55
N LEU A 64 13.94 17.32 -26.01
CA LEU A 64 14.07 16.11 -25.19
C LEU A 64 14.93 16.34 -23.94
N TYR A 65 16.06 17.04 -24.09
CA TYR A 65 16.89 17.43 -22.96
C TYR A 65 16.09 18.22 -21.91
N GLY A 66 15.39 19.26 -22.35
CA GLY A 66 14.57 20.10 -21.47
C GLY A 66 13.43 19.32 -20.80
N ALA A 67 12.76 18.44 -21.54
CA ALA A 67 11.71 17.57 -21.00
C ALA A 67 12.24 16.61 -19.91
N ILE A 68 13.43 16.00 -20.15
CA ILE A 68 14.07 15.13 -19.16
C ILE A 68 14.44 15.93 -17.90
N VAL A 69 15.06 17.10 -18.06
CA VAL A 69 15.43 17.97 -16.93
C VAL A 69 14.19 18.36 -16.11
N ALA A 70 13.11 18.78 -16.77
CA ALA A 70 11.86 19.15 -16.10
C ALA A 70 11.26 17.95 -15.33
N PHE A 71 11.21 16.78 -15.96
CA PHE A 71 10.70 15.57 -15.31
C PHE A 71 11.54 15.16 -14.09
N VAL A 72 12.86 15.18 -14.22
CA VAL A 72 13.79 14.87 -13.12
C VAL A 72 13.67 15.91 -11.99
N ALA A 73 13.50 17.19 -12.32
CA ALA A 73 13.33 18.24 -11.33
C ALA A 73 12.06 18.03 -10.47
N ILE A 74 10.94 17.67 -11.10
CA ILE A 74 9.69 17.35 -10.39
C ILE A 74 9.86 16.10 -9.52
N ASN A 75 10.66 15.12 -9.95
CA ASN A 75 10.90 13.90 -9.18
C ASN A 75 11.73 14.13 -7.91
N VAL A 76 12.48 15.22 -7.78
CA VAL A 76 13.28 15.48 -6.57
C VAL A 76 12.42 15.60 -5.32
N PRO A 77 11.42 16.50 -5.23
CA PRO A 77 10.55 16.56 -4.06
C PRO A 77 9.76 15.26 -3.85
N VAL A 78 9.26 14.63 -4.92
CA VAL A 78 8.54 13.34 -4.83
C VAL A 78 9.40 12.28 -4.15
N ALA A 79 10.65 12.10 -4.61
CA ALA A 79 11.55 11.11 -4.03
C ALA A 79 11.97 11.46 -2.59
N ARG A 80 12.01 12.73 -2.21
CA ARG A 80 12.29 13.15 -0.84
C ARG A 80 11.13 12.84 0.11
N VAL A 81 9.91 13.01 -0.34
CA VAL A 81 8.69 12.76 0.44
C VAL A 81 8.38 11.27 0.50
N LEU A 82 8.33 10.60 -0.66
CA LEU A 82 7.86 9.22 -0.79
C LEU A 82 8.98 8.17 -0.80
N SER A 83 10.28 8.55 -0.72
CA SER A 83 11.40 7.63 -0.89
C SER A 83 11.37 6.83 -2.19
N SER A 84 10.67 7.32 -3.18
CA SER A 84 10.50 6.70 -4.49
C SER A 84 10.38 7.76 -5.57
N THR A 85 10.99 7.51 -6.72
CA THR A 85 10.72 8.29 -7.93
C THR A 85 9.35 7.93 -8.48
N LEU A 86 8.72 8.84 -9.25
CA LEU A 86 7.42 8.59 -9.88
C LEU A 86 7.44 7.33 -10.74
N THR A 87 6.50 6.44 -10.48
CA THR A 87 6.24 5.22 -11.23
C THR A 87 4.96 5.35 -12.04
N TRP A 88 4.70 4.41 -12.94
CA TRP A 88 3.47 4.42 -13.73
C TRP A 88 2.20 4.30 -12.87
N PRO A 89 2.13 3.39 -11.86
CA PRO A 89 0.99 3.35 -10.94
C PRO A 89 0.75 4.66 -10.19
N MET A 90 1.83 5.34 -9.73
CA MET A 90 1.70 6.64 -9.08
C MET A 90 1.12 7.72 -10.00
N LEU A 91 1.46 7.72 -11.30
CA LEU A 91 0.87 8.65 -12.26
C LEU A 91 -0.63 8.38 -12.46
N GLY A 92 -1.06 7.12 -12.44
CA GLY A 92 -2.48 6.76 -12.43
C GLY A 92 -3.22 7.40 -11.25
N ALA A 93 -2.63 7.33 -10.07
CA ALA A 93 -3.19 7.89 -8.83
C ALA A 93 -3.34 9.44 -8.87
N THR A 94 -2.55 10.17 -9.67
CA THR A 94 -2.66 11.64 -9.77
C THR A 94 -3.91 12.13 -10.49
N ARG A 95 -4.67 11.26 -11.14
CA ARG A 95 -5.93 11.62 -11.83
C ARG A 95 -7.10 11.91 -10.89
N GLY A 96 -6.91 11.79 -9.59
CA GLY A 96 -7.90 12.06 -8.55
C GLY A 96 -7.63 13.35 -7.77
N ALA A 97 -8.27 13.49 -6.61
CA ALA A 97 -8.22 14.69 -5.77
C ALA A 97 -6.96 14.76 -4.86
N LEU A 98 -5.78 14.41 -5.37
CA LEU A 98 -4.51 14.63 -4.68
C LEU A 98 -4.13 16.13 -4.56
N SER A 99 -5.05 17.03 -4.90
CA SER A 99 -4.78 18.47 -4.92
C SER A 99 -4.33 19.00 -3.56
N ASP A 100 -4.91 18.51 -2.47
CA ASP A 100 -4.58 18.97 -1.12
C ASP A 100 -3.24 18.42 -0.65
N SER A 101 -2.93 17.15 -0.93
CA SER A 101 -1.60 16.58 -0.68
C SER A 101 -0.51 17.28 -1.49
N ILE A 102 -0.77 17.59 -2.77
CA ILE A 102 0.18 18.33 -3.61
C ILE A 102 0.42 19.74 -3.04
N LYS A 103 -0.64 20.45 -2.62
CA LYS A 103 -0.52 21.77 -1.99
C LYS A 103 0.25 21.69 -0.68
N HIS A 104 0.00 20.70 0.15
CA HIS A 104 0.70 20.46 1.42
C HIS A 104 2.22 20.33 1.20
N HIS A 105 2.64 19.60 0.16
CA HIS A 105 4.05 19.39 -0.16
C HIS A 105 4.66 20.47 -1.07
N ALA A 106 3.89 21.46 -1.54
CA ALA A 106 4.38 22.62 -2.31
C ALA A 106 5.08 23.66 -1.42
N THR A 107 6.01 23.21 -0.59
CA THR A 107 6.79 24.05 0.34
C THR A 107 7.86 24.87 -0.39
N ALA A 108 8.31 25.98 0.23
CA ALA A 108 9.41 26.79 -0.29
C ALA A 108 10.70 25.95 -0.50
N THR A 109 10.96 25.00 0.38
CA THR A 109 12.08 24.06 0.27
C THR A 109 11.94 23.20 -0.98
N ASN A 110 10.82 22.53 -1.18
CA ASN A 110 10.61 21.67 -2.34
C ASN A 110 10.64 22.46 -3.65
N LEU A 111 10.07 23.65 -3.69
CA LEU A 111 10.15 24.54 -4.86
C LEU A 111 11.57 24.99 -5.15
N SER A 112 12.37 25.32 -4.12
CA SER A 112 13.77 25.71 -4.30
C SER A 112 14.63 24.58 -4.87
N LEU A 113 14.37 23.30 -4.49
CA LEU A 113 15.05 22.14 -5.04
C LEU A 113 14.71 21.92 -6.51
N VAL A 114 13.45 22.09 -6.90
CA VAL A 114 13.03 22.08 -8.32
C VAL A 114 13.78 23.16 -9.09
N CYS A 115 13.79 24.40 -8.59
CA CYS A 115 14.51 25.52 -9.21
C CYS A 115 16.01 25.24 -9.34
N LEU A 116 16.65 24.62 -8.33
CA LEU A 116 18.07 24.26 -8.37
C LEU A 116 18.37 23.31 -9.53
N VAL A 117 17.58 22.27 -9.71
CA VAL A 117 17.78 21.28 -10.78
C VAL A 117 17.54 21.90 -12.15
N VAL A 118 16.47 22.71 -12.31
CA VAL A 118 16.18 23.42 -13.56
C VAL A 118 17.30 24.40 -13.90
N ALA A 119 17.74 25.21 -12.92
CA ALA A 119 18.86 26.15 -13.10
C ALA A 119 20.14 25.43 -13.51
N SER A 120 20.45 24.29 -12.89
CA SER A 120 21.58 23.42 -13.27
C SER A 120 21.44 22.93 -14.71
N GLY A 121 20.22 22.54 -15.11
CA GLY A 121 19.92 22.10 -16.48
C GLY A 121 20.14 23.18 -17.53
N ILE A 122 19.96 24.45 -17.18
CA ILE A 122 20.23 25.61 -18.06
C ILE A 122 21.70 25.97 -18.02
N ALA A 123 22.31 26.08 -16.84
CA ALA A 123 23.67 26.57 -16.66
C ALA A 123 24.74 25.61 -17.18
N LEU A 124 24.60 24.29 -16.90
CA LEU A 124 25.62 23.31 -17.26
C LEU A 124 25.93 23.25 -18.76
N PRO A 125 24.96 23.22 -19.69
CA PRO A 125 25.27 23.28 -21.11
C PRO A 125 26.00 24.56 -21.52
N LEU A 126 25.69 25.70 -20.91
CA LEU A 126 26.35 26.97 -21.17
C LEU A 126 27.80 26.97 -20.68
N ILE A 127 28.01 26.50 -19.45
CA ILE A 127 29.37 26.36 -18.84
C ILE A 127 30.22 25.42 -19.69
N LEU A 128 29.69 24.25 -20.04
CA LEU A 128 30.42 23.27 -20.84
C LEU A 128 30.77 23.80 -22.24
N ARG A 129 29.89 24.61 -22.83
CA ARG A 129 30.17 25.28 -24.11
C ARG A 129 31.34 26.27 -24.02
N HIS A 130 31.41 27.02 -22.93
CA HIS A 130 32.53 27.95 -22.72
C HIS A 130 33.85 27.25 -22.37
N ALA A 131 33.79 26.06 -21.78
CA ALA A 131 34.96 25.23 -21.48
C ALA A 131 35.49 24.44 -22.70
N GLU A 132 34.70 24.33 -23.79
CA GLU A 132 35.05 23.56 -25.00
C GLU A 132 36.41 23.90 -25.63
N PRO A 133 36.84 25.20 -25.73
CA PRO A 133 38.16 25.53 -26.33
C PRO A 133 39.35 24.93 -25.57
N ARG A 134 39.20 24.67 -24.26
CA ARG A 134 40.24 24.04 -23.44
C ARG A 134 40.30 22.53 -23.61
N PHE A 135 39.17 21.88 -23.97
CA PHE A 135 39.06 20.43 -24.20
C PHE A 135 39.33 20.03 -25.67
N GLU A 136 39.24 20.94 -26.63
CA GLU A 136 39.48 20.64 -28.05
C GLU A 136 40.90 20.13 -28.33
N ARG A 137 41.88 20.52 -27.52
CA ARG A 137 43.26 19.97 -27.62
C ARG A 137 43.35 18.48 -27.22
N GLN A 138 42.37 17.94 -26.51
CA GLN A 138 42.25 16.52 -26.14
C GLN A 138 41.28 15.72 -27.01
N ARG A 139 40.67 16.33 -28.03
CA ARG A 139 39.69 15.71 -28.92
C ARG A 139 40.30 14.70 -29.92
N ARG A 140 41.26 13.90 -29.47
CA ARG A 140 41.58 12.65 -30.16
C ARG A 140 40.58 11.59 -29.69
N SER A 141 39.58 11.35 -30.54
CA SER A 141 38.53 10.31 -30.46
C SER A 141 37.42 10.49 -29.41
N ALA A 142 36.30 11.14 -29.79
CA ALA A 142 35.03 10.86 -29.12
C ALA A 142 34.77 9.34 -29.20
N PRO A 143 34.35 8.68 -28.10
CA PRO A 143 34.13 7.24 -28.10
C PRO A 143 33.19 6.85 -29.23
N GLY A 144 33.54 5.81 -29.97
CA GLY A 144 32.69 5.27 -31.04
C GLY A 144 31.34 4.78 -30.50
N ILE A 145 30.35 4.66 -31.36
CA ILE A 145 29.04 4.10 -30.99
C ILE A 145 29.19 2.75 -30.29
N SER A 146 30.12 1.91 -30.78
CA SER A 146 30.44 0.60 -30.19
C SER A 146 30.93 0.68 -28.74
N ALA A 147 31.75 1.69 -28.41
CA ALA A 147 32.23 1.89 -27.05
C ALA A 147 31.10 2.34 -26.10
N LEU A 148 30.18 3.20 -26.56
CA LEU A 148 29.00 3.62 -25.78
C LEU A 148 28.05 2.42 -25.53
N ILE A 149 27.84 1.59 -26.54
CA ILE A 149 27.04 0.37 -26.42
C ILE A 149 27.69 -0.61 -25.45
N LEU A 150 29.00 -0.85 -25.58
CA LEU A 150 29.74 -1.73 -24.66
C LEU A 150 29.66 -1.25 -23.22
N ALA A 151 29.84 0.05 -22.98
CA ALA A 151 29.72 0.64 -21.64
C ALA A 151 28.29 0.46 -21.07
N ALA A 152 27.24 0.67 -21.88
CA ALA A 152 25.88 0.46 -21.46
C ALA A 152 25.60 -1.02 -21.13
N VAL A 153 26.08 -1.96 -21.95
CA VAL A 153 25.94 -3.42 -21.70
C VAL A 153 26.66 -3.82 -20.41
N MET A 154 27.88 -3.35 -20.19
CA MET A 154 28.61 -3.62 -18.95
C MET A 154 27.89 -3.08 -17.72
N LEU A 155 27.31 -1.87 -17.80
CA LEU A 155 26.52 -1.29 -16.71
C LEU A 155 25.22 -2.07 -16.47
N MET A 156 24.55 -2.56 -17.52
CA MET A 156 23.37 -3.41 -17.40
C MET A 156 23.67 -4.78 -16.76
N LEU A 157 24.87 -5.27 -16.84
CA LEU A 157 25.30 -6.52 -16.18
C LEU A 157 25.74 -6.29 -14.73
N VAL A 158 26.54 -5.23 -14.47
CA VAL A 158 27.15 -5.00 -13.16
C VAL A 158 26.24 -4.16 -12.25
N GLY A 159 25.40 -3.31 -12.82
CA GLY A 159 24.47 -2.45 -12.07
C GLY A 159 23.48 -3.22 -11.20
N PRO A 160 22.73 -4.18 -11.73
CA PRO A 160 21.84 -5.03 -10.92
C PRO A 160 22.58 -5.78 -9.81
N LEU A 161 23.80 -6.28 -10.09
CA LEU A 161 24.63 -6.92 -9.08
C LEU A 161 25.01 -5.94 -7.95
N ALA A 162 25.28 -4.67 -8.25
CA ALA A 162 25.54 -3.66 -7.23
C ALA A 162 24.26 -3.36 -6.41
N THR A 163 23.10 -3.29 -7.08
CA THR A 163 21.81 -3.03 -6.42
C THR A 163 21.39 -4.19 -5.50
N SER A 164 21.72 -5.45 -5.84
CA SER A 164 21.46 -6.58 -4.95
C SER A 164 22.36 -6.61 -3.71
N ARG A 165 23.51 -5.90 -3.73
CA ARG A 165 24.49 -5.83 -2.64
C ARG A 165 24.31 -4.65 -1.70
N VAL A 166 23.60 -3.60 -2.13
CA VAL A 166 23.40 -2.35 -1.36
C VAL A 166 21.93 -2.05 -1.30
N ASP A 167 21.39 -1.97 -0.09
CA ASP A 167 20.02 -1.50 0.08
C ASP A 167 19.94 0.00 -0.16
N THR A 168 19.39 0.38 -1.30
CA THR A 168 19.21 1.79 -1.67
C THR A 168 17.82 2.30 -1.27
N VAL A 169 16.99 1.47 -0.66
CA VAL A 169 15.60 1.81 -0.29
C VAL A 169 14.83 2.46 -1.47
N GLY A 170 15.07 1.95 -2.69
CA GLY A 170 14.48 2.51 -3.93
C GLY A 170 15.16 3.78 -4.48
N MET A 171 16.02 4.44 -3.71
CA MET A 171 16.65 5.72 -4.10
C MET A 171 17.77 5.56 -5.15
N GLY A 172 18.20 4.34 -5.44
CA GLY A 172 19.12 4.03 -6.55
C GLY A 172 18.50 4.18 -7.93
N ARG A 173 17.17 4.17 -8.03
CA ARG A 173 16.45 4.27 -9.30
C ARG A 173 16.62 5.64 -9.95
N ASN A 174 16.72 5.66 -11.28
CA ASN A 174 16.54 6.88 -12.06
C ASN A 174 15.06 7.10 -12.37
N ALA A 175 14.58 8.32 -12.33
CA ALA A 175 13.16 8.65 -12.53
C ALA A 175 12.59 8.16 -13.88
N LEU A 176 13.37 8.23 -14.97
CA LEU A 176 12.94 7.76 -16.29
C LEU A 176 12.91 6.23 -16.38
N THR A 177 13.90 5.54 -15.78
CA THR A 177 13.92 4.08 -15.76
C THR A 177 12.81 3.53 -14.86
N ALA A 178 12.55 4.14 -13.71
CA ALA A 178 11.45 3.78 -12.84
C ALA A 178 10.10 3.87 -13.56
N LEU A 179 9.85 4.99 -14.25
CA LEU A 179 8.64 5.15 -15.04
C LEU A 179 8.53 4.11 -16.17
N ALA A 180 9.62 3.88 -16.93
CA ALA A 180 9.60 2.98 -18.08
C ALA A 180 9.44 1.50 -17.68
N ILE A 181 10.11 1.07 -16.62
CA ILE A 181 10.07 -0.31 -16.14
C ILE A 181 8.68 -0.65 -15.57
N THR A 182 8.07 0.28 -14.86
CA THR A 182 6.78 0.05 -14.21
C THR A 182 5.57 0.09 -15.16
N VAL A 183 5.76 0.45 -16.44
CA VAL A 183 4.74 0.24 -17.50
C VAL A 183 4.58 -1.24 -17.85
N LEU A 184 5.64 -2.04 -17.70
CA LEU A 184 5.62 -3.45 -18.06
C LEU A 184 5.20 -4.31 -16.87
N PRO A 185 4.34 -5.33 -17.06
CA PRO A 185 4.01 -6.27 -16.01
C PRO A 185 5.26 -6.97 -15.48
N ARG A 186 5.46 -6.96 -14.16
CA ARG A 186 6.63 -7.54 -13.50
C ARG A 186 6.45 -9.03 -13.22
N ILE A 187 5.20 -9.48 -13.10
CA ILE A 187 4.85 -10.88 -12.95
C ILE A 187 4.11 -11.33 -14.20
N THR A 188 4.67 -12.32 -14.88
CA THR A 188 3.99 -13.01 -15.98
C THR A 188 3.21 -14.20 -15.43
N ALA A 189 1.95 -14.36 -15.85
CA ALA A 189 1.22 -15.59 -15.58
C ALA A 189 1.96 -16.76 -16.26
N ARG A 190 2.58 -17.63 -15.47
CA ARG A 190 3.03 -18.93 -15.96
C ARG A 190 1.82 -19.86 -15.99
N ALA A 191 1.77 -20.74 -17.01
CA ALA A 191 0.81 -21.85 -17.03
C ALA A 191 1.24 -22.87 -15.96
N ALA A 192 0.92 -22.56 -14.70
CA ALA A 192 0.98 -23.54 -13.62
C ALA A 192 -0.33 -24.34 -13.66
N ASP A 193 -0.26 -25.64 -13.41
CA ASP A 193 -1.47 -26.44 -13.19
C ASP A 193 -2.27 -25.78 -12.07
N LEU A 194 -3.52 -25.41 -12.34
CA LEU A 194 -4.40 -24.76 -11.35
C LEU A 194 -4.63 -25.65 -10.13
N GLU A 195 -4.43 -26.96 -10.23
CA GLU A 195 -4.49 -27.90 -9.10
C GLU A 195 -3.24 -27.81 -8.20
N ALA A 196 -2.05 -27.60 -8.76
CA ALA A 196 -0.83 -27.36 -7.98
C ALA A 196 -0.84 -26.00 -7.27
N VAL A 197 -1.62 -25.06 -7.79
CA VAL A 197 -1.82 -23.72 -7.22
C VAL A 197 -2.67 -23.74 -5.94
N ALA A 198 -3.42 -24.80 -5.67
CA ALA A 198 -4.16 -24.94 -4.41
C ALA A 198 -3.27 -24.99 -3.17
N ASP A 199 -2.01 -25.33 -3.32
CA ASP A 199 -1.06 -25.58 -2.24
C ASP A 199 -0.37 -24.33 -1.68
N TRP A 200 -0.52 -23.14 -2.32
CA TRP A 200 -0.02 -21.89 -1.75
C TRP A 200 -0.74 -21.48 -0.45
N ARG A 201 -1.95 -21.99 -0.19
CA ARG A 201 -2.68 -21.89 1.08
C ARG A 201 -2.05 -22.71 2.20
N ALA A 202 -1.03 -23.48 1.84
CA ALA A 202 -0.51 -24.52 2.68
C ALA A 202 0.06 -24.02 4.00
N THR A 203 0.06 -24.96 4.85
CA THR A 203 0.68 -25.13 6.14
C THR A 203 1.84 -24.18 6.39
N THR A 204 1.74 -23.48 7.49
CA THR A 204 2.85 -22.81 8.17
C THR A 204 4.09 -23.72 8.17
N LEU A 205 5.26 -23.14 7.98
CA LEU A 205 6.54 -23.80 8.25
C LEU A 205 6.92 -23.67 9.74
N ASP A 206 6.20 -22.83 10.47
CA ASP A 206 6.38 -22.60 11.90
C ASP A 206 5.26 -23.32 12.65
N VAL A 207 5.64 -24.40 13.37
CA VAL A 207 4.70 -25.33 14.02
C VAL A 207 4.45 -25.03 15.51
N ASP A 208 5.17 -24.07 16.09
CA ASP A 208 5.14 -23.81 17.53
C ASP A 208 4.22 -22.66 17.97
N ILE A 209 3.21 -22.31 17.16
CA ILE A 209 2.29 -21.23 17.51
C ILE A 209 1.16 -21.78 18.36
N PRO A 210 0.90 -21.19 19.55
CA PRO A 210 -0.27 -21.51 20.34
C PRO A 210 -1.54 -21.29 19.53
N ASP A 211 -2.38 -22.29 19.46
CA ASP A 211 -3.60 -22.25 18.68
C ASP A 211 -4.81 -22.10 19.61
N GLU A 212 -5.45 -20.94 19.56
CA GLU A 212 -6.68 -20.71 20.28
C GLU A 212 -7.86 -21.17 19.42
N ASP A 213 -8.41 -22.33 19.75
CA ASP A 213 -9.62 -22.85 19.12
C ASP A 213 -10.85 -22.01 19.54
N LEU A 214 -11.37 -21.24 18.59
CA LEU A 214 -12.57 -20.43 18.74
C LEU A 214 -13.81 -21.10 18.09
N SER A 215 -13.72 -22.36 17.69
CA SER A 215 -14.79 -23.08 16.98
C SER A 215 -16.13 -23.10 17.75
N ARG A 216 -16.09 -22.95 19.09
CA ARG A 216 -17.29 -22.79 19.94
C ARG A 216 -18.15 -21.57 19.56
N LEU A 217 -17.58 -20.59 18.85
CA LEU A 217 -18.27 -19.38 18.40
C LEU A 217 -18.95 -19.56 17.03
N ARG A 218 -18.76 -20.69 16.38
CA ARG A 218 -19.38 -21.01 15.10
C ARG A 218 -20.91 -20.98 15.21
N GLY A 219 -21.55 -20.14 14.41
CA GLY A 219 -23.00 -19.95 14.46
C GLY A 219 -23.51 -19.19 15.69
N ALA A 220 -22.67 -18.81 16.63
CA ALA A 220 -23.09 -18.16 17.88
C ALA A 220 -23.67 -16.75 17.67
N ALA A 221 -23.35 -16.10 16.57
CA ALA A 221 -23.91 -14.81 16.17
C ALA A 221 -25.06 -14.93 15.15
N SER A 222 -25.64 -16.12 14.97
CA SER A 222 -26.77 -16.33 14.04
C SER A 222 -27.92 -15.38 14.35
N GLY A 223 -28.50 -14.78 13.29
CA GLY A 223 -29.63 -13.87 13.42
C GLY A 223 -29.28 -12.42 13.80
N ARG A 224 -27.99 -12.10 14.04
CA ARG A 224 -27.56 -10.73 14.37
C ARG A 224 -27.42 -9.86 13.13
N ASN A 225 -27.51 -8.55 13.35
CA ASN A 225 -27.02 -7.54 12.41
C ASN A 225 -25.50 -7.59 12.33
N VAL A 226 -24.91 -7.07 11.27
CA VAL A 226 -23.47 -6.97 11.11
C VAL A 226 -23.09 -5.54 10.78
N VAL A 227 -22.12 -4.99 11.52
CA VAL A 227 -21.47 -3.71 11.24
C VAL A 227 -20.00 -3.97 10.99
N LEU A 228 -19.57 -3.69 9.78
CA LEU A 228 -18.20 -3.82 9.32
C LEU A 228 -17.58 -2.41 9.20
N ILE A 229 -16.50 -2.15 9.94
CA ILE A 229 -15.85 -0.84 9.95
C ILE A 229 -14.38 -1.02 9.55
N LEU A 230 -13.98 -0.36 8.47
CA LEU A 230 -12.61 -0.32 7.99
C LEU A 230 -12.04 1.07 8.30
N LEU A 231 -11.18 1.14 9.30
CA LEU A 231 -10.56 2.38 9.76
C LEU A 231 -9.39 2.73 8.81
N GLU A 232 -9.51 3.85 8.14
CA GLU A 232 -8.51 4.36 7.19
C GLU A 232 -7.14 4.54 7.87
N SER A 233 -6.11 3.93 7.29
CA SER A 233 -4.70 4.05 7.71
C SER A 233 -4.43 3.69 9.17
N ALA A 234 -5.28 2.91 9.85
CA ALA A 234 -5.14 2.64 11.28
C ALA A 234 -4.12 1.51 11.54
N GLY A 235 -2.90 1.87 11.92
CA GLY A 235 -1.86 0.92 12.30
C GLY A 235 -1.96 0.45 13.74
N ALA A 236 -1.84 -0.88 13.99
CA ALA A 236 -1.93 -1.46 15.33
C ALA A 236 -0.91 -0.87 16.31
N ARG A 237 0.31 -0.57 15.86
CA ARG A 237 1.40 -0.05 16.70
C ARG A 237 1.10 1.29 17.41
N TYR A 238 0.11 2.05 16.94
CA TYR A 238 -0.26 3.36 17.50
C TYR A 238 -1.36 3.29 18.56
N LEU A 239 -1.93 2.11 18.79
CA LEU A 239 -3.10 1.92 19.63
C LEU A 239 -2.73 1.25 20.96
N GLN A 240 -3.26 1.80 22.06
CA GLN A 240 -3.03 1.28 23.40
C GLN A 240 -3.48 -0.18 23.53
N THR A 241 -4.53 -0.60 22.86
CA THR A 241 -5.00 -1.99 22.81
C THR A 241 -3.93 -2.96 22.33
N TYR A 242 -2.96 -2.47 21.54
CA TYR A 242 -1.84 -3.22 20.96
C TYR A 242 -0.48 -2.84 21.58
N GLY A 243 -0.49 -2.19 22.74
CA GLY A 243 0.70 -1.91 23.53
C GLY A 243 1.34 -0.53 23.31
N ALA A 244 0.69 0.39 22.61
CA ALA A 244 1.18 1.77 22.51
C ALA A 244 1.01 2.52 23.82
N ASP A 245 1.91 3.47 24.11
CA ASP A 245 1.85 4.34 25.30
C ASP A 245 0.70 5.34 25.25
N THR A 246 0.27 5.71 24.06
CA THR A 246 -0.82 6.66 23.81
C THR A 246 -2.12 5.94 23.45
N ASN A 247 -3.26 6.57 23.77
CA ASN A 247 -4.58 6.03 23.39
C ASN A 247 -5.35 7.00 22.50
N PRO A 248 -5.08 7.04 21.20
CA PRO A 248 -5.85 7.85 20.28
C PRO A 248 -7.28 7.33 20.07
N MET A 249 -7.54 6.04 20.34
CA MET A 249 -8.84 5.41 20.09
C MET A 249 -9.44 4.82 21.38
N PRO A 250 -9.91 5.67 22.32
CA PRO A 250 -10.46 5.22 23.61
C PRO A 250 -11.77 4.41 23.47
N ASN A 251 -12.65 4.71 22.49
CA ASN A 251 -13.87 3.93 22.27
C ASN A 251 -13.55 2.51 21.76
N LEU A 252 -12.59 2.37 20.83
CA LEU A 252 -12.12 1.06 20.38
C LEU A 252 -11.45 0.29 21.53
N SER A 253 -10.65 0.97 22.38
CA SER A 253 -10.00 0.35 23.53
C SER A 253 -11.01 -0.15 24.57
N GLU A 254 -12.10 0.59 24.80
CA GLU A 254 -13.17 0.15 25.67
C GLU A 254 -13.92 -1.07 25.11
N LEU A 255 -14.25 -1.03 23.82
CA LEU A 255 -14.92 -2.14 23.14
C LEU A 255 -14.06 -3.42 23.18
N ALA A 256 -12.75 -3.31 23.02
CA ALA A 256 -11.81 -4.42 23.03
C ALA A 256 -11.78 -5.20 24.37
N ARG A 257 -12.25 -4.61 25.46
CA ARG A 257 -12.31 -5.26 26.79
C ARG A 257 -13.32 -6.41 26.88
N ALA A 258 -14.24 -6.47 25.91
CA ALA A 258 -15.25 -7.53 25.82
C ALA A 258 -15.36 -8.02 24.35
N SER A 259 -14.22 -8.37 23.77
CA SER A 259 -14.12 -8.69 22.33
C SER A 259 -13.07 -9.74 22.04
N LEU A 260 -13.10 -10.31 20.84
CA LEU A 260 -11.95 -10.99 20.27
C LEU A 260 -11.00 -9.94 19.73
N VAL A 261 -9.76 -9.96 20.18
CA VAL A 261 -8.69 -9.05 19.75
C VAL A 261 -7.61 -9.87 19.08
N PHE A 262 -7.43 -9.66 17.78
CA PHE A 262 -6.39 -10.34 17.02
C PHE A 262 -5.12 -9.48 17.03
N GLU A 263 -4.07 -9.99 17.66
CA GLU A 263 -2.83 -9.23 17.87
C GLU A 263 -2.00 -9.07 16.59
N ASN A 264 -2.11 -10.05 15.69
CA ASN A 264 -1.31 -10.14 14.47
C ASN A 264 -2.20 -10.24 13.23
N ALA A 265 -3.00 -9.20 12.98
CA ALA A 265 -3.80 -9.06 11.77
C ALA A 265 -3.03 -8.28 10.71
N TYR A 266 -3.01 -8.80 9.47
CA TYR A 266 -2.23 -8.24 8.38
C TYR A 266 -3.11 -7.86 7.19
N SER A 267 -2.93 -6.63 6.71
CA SER A 267 -3.48 -6.17 5.44
C SER A 267 -2.83 -6.92 4.28
N VAL A 268 -3.62 -7.25 3.26
CA VAL A 268 -3.14 -7.93 2.05
C VAL A 268 -2.37 -6.98 1.14
N TYR A 269 -2.78 -5.73 1.15
CA TYR A 269 -2.23 -4.67 0.32
C TYR A 269 -2.30 -3.34 1.08
N PRO A 270 -1.21 -2.58 1.20
CA PRO A 270 -1.17 -1.38 2.02
C PRO A 270 -1.79 -0.16 1.32
N GLU A 271 -3.02 -0.30 0.85
CA GLU A 271 -3.85 0.73 0.25
C GLU A 271 -5.31 0.25 0.21
N SER A 272 -6.26 1.15 0.43
CA SER A 272 -7.65 0.82 0.72
C SER A 272 -8.37 0.07 -0.39
N ILE A 273 -8.14 0.38 -1.69
CA ILE A 273 -8.98 -0.11 -2.79
C ILE A 273 -8.78 -1.61 -3.03
N LYS A 274 -7.53 -2.05 -3.27
CA LYS A 274 -7.21 -3.47 -3.42
C LYS A 274 -7.41 -4.23 -2.11
N GLY A 275 -7.15 -3.56 -0.96
CA GLY A 275 -7.44 -4.09 0.37
C GLY A 275 -8.93 -4.40 0.55
N LEU A 276 -9.82 -3.47 0.20
CA LEU A 276 -11.27 -3.64 0.29
C LEU A 276 -11.77 -4.80 -0.58
N PHE A 277 -11.23 -4.99 -1.78
CA PHE A 277 -11.57 -6.15 -2.60
C PHE A 277 -11.30 -7.46 -1.86
N SER A 278 -10.13 -7.58 -1.20
CA SER A 278 -9.79 -8.79 -0.46
C SER A 278 -10.71 -9.03 0.73
N VAL A 279 -11.11 -7.99 1.44
CA VAL A 279 -12.07 -8.07 2.55
C VAL A 279 -13.45 -8.51 2.08
N LEU A 280 -13.99 -7.86 1.05
CA LEU A 280 -15.36 -8.10 0.59
C LEU A 280 -15.53 -9.45 -0.12
N CYS A 281 -14.56 -9.86 -0.92
CA CYS A 281 -14.64 -11.05 -1.76
C CYS A 281 -13.80 -12.23 -1.26
N SER A 282 -13.08 -12.08 -0.15
CA SER A 282 -12.15 -13.09 0.38
C SER A 282 -11.21 -13.64 -0.69
N ARG A 283 -10.65 -12.73 -1.51
CA ARG A 283 -9.72 -13.07 -2.60
C ARG A 283 -8.53 -12.13 -2.61
N TYR A 284 -7.37 -12.68 -2.91
CA TYR A 284 -6.18 -11.86 -3.11
C TYR A 284 -6.29 -11.07 -4.41
N PRO A 285 -5.98 -9.78 -4.39
CA PRO A 285 -5.73 -9.03 -5.61
C PRO A 285 -4.42 -9.52 -6.26
N ALA A 286 -4.22 -9.23 -7.56
CA ALA A 286 -2.99 -9.59 -8.26
C ALA A 286 -2.10 -8.37 -8.50
N MET A 287 -0.79 -8.60 -8.49
CA MET A 287 0.18 -7.56 -8.84
C MET A 287 -0.02 -7.06 -10.28
N ASP A 288 0.36 -5.82 -10.53
CA ASP A 288 0.26 -5.15 -11.83
C ASP A 288 -1.15 -5.24 -12.46
N THR A 289 -2.18 -5.07 -11.64
CA THR A 289 -3.59 -5.00 -12.08
C THR A 289 -4.24 -3.72 -11.61
N GLU A 290 -5.06 -3.13 -12.49
CA GLU A 290 -5.87 -1.96 -12.17
C GLU A 290 -7.18 -2.38 -11.47
N ALA A 291 -7.80 -1.46 -10.71
CA ALA A 291 -9.02 -1.72 -9.95
C ALA A 291 -10.18 -2.22 -10.84
N GLU A 292 -10.30 -1.72 -12.07
CA GLU A 292 -11.32 -2.10 -13.04
C GLU A 292 -11.27 -3.59 -13.42
N SER A 293 -10.12 -4.24 -13.26
CA SER A 293 -9.99 -5.68 -13.48
C SER A 293 -10.82 -6.51 -12.52
N TYR A 294 -11.09 -5.98 -11.33
CA TYR A 294 -11.85 -6.66 -10.28
C TYR A 294 -13.36 -6.56 -10.47
N ALA A 295 -13.86 -5.60 -11.25
CA ALA A 295 -15.30 -5.45 -11.54
C ALA A 295 -15.92 -6.72 -12.17
N ARG A 296 -15.11 -7.50 -12.89
CA ARG A 296 -15.53 -8.73 -13.60
C ARG A 296 -15.44 -9.99 -12.75
N ILE A 297 -14.93 -9.91 -11.53
CA ILE A 297 -14.80 -11.07 -10.66
C ILE A 297 -16.18 -11.53 -10.19
N THR A 298 -16.48 -12.79 -10.45
CA THR A 298 -17.79 -13.40 -10.17
C THR A 298 -17.92 -14.00 -8.78
N THR A 299 -16.81 -14.08 -8.02
CA THR A 299 -16.86 -14.53 -6.61
C THR A 299 -17.81 -13.61 -5.84
N PRO A 300 -18.87 -14.14 -5.19
CA PRO A 300 -19.80 -13.30 -4.46
C PRO A 300 -19.12 -12.60 -3.29
N SER A 301 -19.45 -11.34 -3.07
CA SER A 301 -19.00 -10.63 -1.88
C SER A 301 -19.79 -11.08 -0.65
N ILE A 302 -19.28 -10.75 0.54
CA ILE A 302 -20.01 -10.96 1.79
C ILE A 302 -21.36 -10.23 1.78
N ALA A 303 -21.45 -9.02 1.23
CA ALA A 303 -22.69 -8.28 1.12
C ALA A 303 -23.73 -9.03 0.26
N ALA A 304 -23.29 -9.59 -0.87
CA ALA A 304 -24.17 -10.39 -1.72
C ALA A 304 -24.69 -11.65 -1.02
N LEU A 305 -23.85 -12.33 -0.24
CA LEU A 305 -24.24 -13.52 0.51
C LEU A 305 -25.22 -13.17 1.65
N LEU A 306 -24.94 -12.13 2.42
CA LEU A 306 -25.82 -11.70 3.50
C LEU A 306 -27.17 -11.16 2.98
N ARG A 307 -27.17 -10.49 1.84
CA ARG A 307 -28.42 -10.10 1.16
C ARG A 307 -29.28 -11.31 0.79
N GLN A 308 -28.67 -12.40 0.31
CA GLN A 308 -29.40 -13.64 0.01
C GLN A 308 -30.02 -14.27 1.26
N THR A 309 -29.50 -14.00 2.46
CA THR A 309 -30.10 -14.44 3.74
C THR A 309 -31.17 -13.47 4.27
N GLY A 310 -31.52 -12.45 3.49
CA GLY A 310 -32.55 -11.46 3.85
C GLY A 310 -32.03 -10.26 4.64
N CYS A 311 -30.69 -10.04 4.71
CA CYS A 311 -30.16 -8.80 5.28
C CYS A 311 -30.30 -7.64 4.29
N ARG A 312 -30.71 -6.47 4.78
CA ARG A 312 -30.58 -5.21 4.05
C ARG A 312 -29.11 -4.78 4.05
N THR A 313 -28.62 -4.26 2.97
CA THR A 313 -27.17 -4.06 2.79
C THR A 313 -26.85 -2.63 2.37
N ALA A 314 -25.98 -1.97 3.12
CA ALA A 314 -25.50 -0.62 2.80
C ALA A 314 -24.00 -0.46 3.01
N LEU A 315 -23.38 0.40 2.20
CA LEU A 315 -22.04 0.88 2.38
C LEU A 315 -22.05 2.41 2.35
N PHE A 316 -21.53 3.01 3.40
CA PHE A 316 -21.31 4.46 3.52
C PHE A 316 -19.83 4.75 3.63
N HIS A 317 -19.34 5.62 2.77
CA HIS A 317 -17.95 6.04 2.72
C HIS A 317 -17.83 7.55 2.92
N SER A 318 -17.07 7.96 3.94
CA SER A 318 -16.79 9.39 4.15
C SER A 318 -15.90 9.98 3.05
N GLY A 319 -15.15 9.15 2.32
CA GLY A 319 -14.39 9.52 1.14
C GLY A 319 -15.21 9.46 -0.15
N ARG A 320 -14.53 9.30 -1.29
CA ARG A 320 -15.18 9.29 -2.62
C ARG A 320 -14.80 8.02 -3.38
N PHE A 321 -15.78 7.31 -3.93
CA PHE A 321 -15.55 6.08 -4.71
C PHE A 321 -14.76 6.29 -6.00
N MET A 322 -14.77 7.50 -6.54
CA MET A 322 -14.00 7.80 -7.76
C MET A 322 -12.47 7.71 -7.58
N TYR A 323 -11.98 7.61 -6.34
CA TYR A 323 -10.57 7.46 -6.09
C TYR A 323 -10.05 6.11 -6.53
N LEU A 324 -8.98 6.12 -7.33
CA LEU A 324 -8.23 4.94 -7.76
C LEU A 324 -9.12 3.78 -8.26
N GLY A 325 -10.35 4.10 -8.72
CA GLY A 325 -11.29 3.10 -9.22
C GLY A 325 -11.97 2.27 -8.12
N MET A 326 -12.15 2.81 -6.91
CA MET A 326 -12.88 2.12 -5.84
C MET A 326 -14.33 1.77 -6.24
N ASP A 327 -14.96 2.57 -7.11
CA ASP A 327 -16.25 2.26 -7.73
C ASP A 327 -16.28 0.86 -8.37
N ALA A 328 -15.25 0.48 -9.11
CA ALA A 328 -15.12 -0.86 -9.69
C ALA A 328 -15.03 -1.99 -8.64
N ILE A 329 -14.62 -1.67 -7.42
CA ILE A 329 -14.55 -2.63 -6.31
C ILE A 329 -15.90 -2.80 -5.62
N VAL A 330 -16.65 -1.72 -5.41
CA VAL A 330 -17.88 -1.74 -4.58
C VAL A 330 -19.15 -1.91 -5.38
N GLU A 331 -19.17 -1.51 -6.64
CA GLU A 331 -20.33 -1.68 -7.52
C GLU A 331 -20.61 -3.16 -7.80
N ASN A 332 -21.89 -3.50 -7.90
CA ASN A 332 -22.35 -4.87 -8.18
C ASN A 332 -21.90 -5.92 -7.14
N ARG A 333 -21.59 -5.49 -5.91
CA ARG A 333 -21.19 -6.37 -4.80
C ARG A 333 -22.33 -6.74 -3.85
N GLY A 334 -23.57 -6.47 -4.22
CA GLY A 334 -24.74 -6.86 -3.44
C GLY A 334 -25.21 -5.83 -2.42
N TYR A 335 -24.62 -4.65 -2.37
CA TYR A 335 -25.14 -3.52 -1.61
C TYR A 335 -26.39 -2.94 -2.29
N GLU A 336 -27.43 -2.68 -1.50
CA GLU A 336 -28.66 -2.00 -1.94
C GLU A 336 -28.48 -0.49 -1.89
N VAL A 337 -27.67 -0.01 -0.94
CA VAL A 337 -27.31 1.39 -0.79
C VAL A 337 -25.78 1.50 -0.84
N LEU A 338 -25.29 2.33 -1.77
CA LEU A 338 -23.89 2.71 -1.92
C LEU A 338 -23.85 4.24 -1.94
N GLU A 339 -23.32 4.83 -0.87
CA GLU A 339 -23.22 6.28 -0.76
C GLU A 339 -21.81 6.69 -0.31
N ASP A 340 -21.23 7.59 -1.07
CA ASP A 340 -19.98 8.24 -0.75
C ASP A 340 -20.20 9.71 -0.35
N ALA A 341 -19.13 10.44 -0.10
CA ALA A 341 -19.16 11.85 0.27
C ALA A 341 -20.04 12.70 -0.66
N GLY A 342 -20.09 12.37 -1.96
CA GLY A 342 -20.87 13.12 -2.94
C GLY A 342 -22.38 12.97 -2.75
N ALA A 343 -22.83 11.78 -2.33
CA ALA A 343 -24.25 11.49 -2.04
C ALA A 343 -24.63 11.88 -0.60
N ILE A 344 -23.74 11.66 0.36
CA ILE A 344 -24.00 11.93 1.78
C ILE A 344 -24.11 13.44 2.03
N GLY A 345 -23.25 14.25 1.42
CA GLY A 345 -23.09 15.66 1.75
C GLY A 345 -22.64 15.86 3.19
N GLY A 346 -21.96 16.94 3.49
CA GLY A 346 -21.43 17.18 4.83
C GLY A 346 -21.45 18.64 5.24
N ASN A 347 -21.19 18.88 6.50
CA ASN A 347 -20.99 20.24 7.02
C ASN A 347 -19.60 20.78 6.65
N ARG A 348 -18.65 19.88 6.43
CA ARG A 348 -17.28 20.19 5.98
C ARG A 348 -16.88 19.20 4.89
N GLU A 349 -16.49 19.73 3.76
CA GLU A 349 -15.96 18.94 2.64
C GLU A 349 -14.49 19.24 2.44
N SER A 350 -13.72 18.20 2.11
CA SER A 350 -12.34 18.28 1.64
C SER A 350 -12.22 17.66 0.25
N SER A 351 -11.04 17.70 -0.35
CA SER A 351 -10.81 16.98 -1.60
C SER A 351 -10.98 15.47 -1.44
N PHE A 352 -10.80 14.94 -0.23
CA PHE A 352 -10.90 13.51 0.07
C PHE A 352 -12.31 13.07 0.45
N GLY A 353 -13.14 13.92 1.04
CA GLY A 353 -14.48 13.51 1.46
C GLY A 353 -15.20 14.51 2.34
N VAL A 354 -16.13 13.99 3.15
CA VAL A 354 -16.96 14.73 4.10
C VAL A 354 -16.61 14.40 5.56
N ASP A 355 -17.13 15.20 6.48
CA ASP A 355 -16.94 14.97 7.92
C ASP A 355 -17.60 13.66 8.39
N GLU A 356 -16.92 12.95 9.30
CA GLU A 356 -17.37 11.66 9.82
C GLU A 356 -18.75 11.70 10.49
N PRO A 357 -19.10 12.74 11.31
CA PRO A 357 -20.42 12.84 11.90
C PRO A 357 -21.56 12.87 10.86
N SER A 358 -21.34 13.43 9.68
CA SER A 358 -22.34 13.44 8.61
C SER A 358 -22.60 12.04 8.06
N THR A 359 -21.54 11.25 7.86
CA THR A 359 -21.63 9.87 7.43
C THR A 359 -22.33 8.99 8.47
N VAL A 360 -21.97 9.14 9.76
CA VAL A 360 -22.62 8.40 10.85
C VAL A 360 -24.11 8.75 10.95
N ARG A 361 -24.48 10.04 10.88
CA ARG A 361 -25.90 10.44 10.86
C ARG A 361 -26.65 9.82 9.70
N ARG A 362 -26.04 9.78 8.51
CA ARG A 362 -26.65 9.19 7.33
C ARG A 362 -26.85 7.67 7.46
N ALA A 363 -25.84 6.96 8.01
CA ALA A 363 -25.93 5.53 8.28
C ALA A 363 -27.03 5.22 9.30
N LEU A 364 -27.11 5.98 10.40
CA LEU A 364 -28.19 5.81 11.40
C LEU A 364 -29.57 6.13 10.81
N ALA A 365 -29.71 7.16 9.98
CA ALA A 365 -30.95 7.48 9.31
C ALA A 365 -31.40 6.36 8.33
N TRP A 366 -30.44 5.67 7.69
CA TRP A 366 -30.75 4.49 6.87
C TRP A 366 -31.27 3.34 7.74
N ILE A 367 -30.66 3.09 8.91
CA ILE A 367 -31.15 2.08 9.86
C ILE A 367 -32.57 2.41 10.35
N ASP A 368 -32.87 3.69 10.63
CA ASP A 368 -34.18 4.13 11.04
C ASP A 368 -35.30 3.93 9.99
N ALA A 369 -34.88 3.84 8.71
CA ALA A 369 -35.79 3.61 7.60
C ALA A 369 -36.07 2.12 7.33
N LEU A 370 -35.41 1.20 8.04
CA LEU A 370 -35.66 -0.23 7.91
C LEU A 370 -36.97 -0.62 8.62
N GLU A 371 -37.64 -1.65 8.10
CA GLU A 371 -38.84 -2.20 8.74
C GLU A 371 -38.45 -2.89 10.07
N PRO A 372 -39.35 -2.87 11.07
CA PRO A 372 -39.10 -3.54 12.34
C PRO A 372 -38.82 -5.04 12.15
N GLY A 373 -37.63 -5.46 12.66
CA GLY A 373 -37.19 -6.85 12.56
C GLY A 373 -36.36 -7.17 11.30
N GLU A 374 -36.19 -6.25 10.37
CA GLU A 374 -35.23 -6.42 9.28
C GLU A 374 -33.81 -6.43 9.83
N ARG A 375 -33.04 -7.43 9.43
CA ARG A 375 -31.59 -7.50 9.73
C ARG A 375 -30.80 -6.71 8.69
N PHE A 376 -29.64 -6.21 9.09
CA PHE A 376 -28.80 -5.44 8.19
C PHE A 376 -27.31 -5.84 8.24
N PHE A 377 -26.66 -5.59 7.12
CA PHE A 377 -25.20 -5.54 6.97
C PHE A 377 -24.81 -4.12 6.56
N LEU A 378 -24.19 -3.42 7.47
CA LEU A 378 -23.69 -2.06 7.28
C LEU A 378 -22.17 -2.10 7.15
N THR A 379 -21.63 -1.56 6.07
CA THR A 379 -20.20 -1.27 5.93
C THR A 379 -19.98 0.24 6.07
N TYR A 380 -19.08 0.63 6.95
CA TYR A 380 -18.69 2.02 7.16
C TYR A 380 -17.18 2.19 6.92
N LEU A 381 -16.83 3.12 6.03
CA LEU A 381 -15.47 3.47 5.65
C LEU A 381 -15.22 4.94 6.05
N PRO A 382 -14.72 5.22 7.27
CA PRO A 382 -14.22 6.54 7.64
C PRO A 382 -12.99 6.89 6.83
N ILE A 383 -12.73 8.20 6.60
CA ILE A 383 -11.57 8.71 5.87
C ILE A 383 -10.60 9.49 6.76
N ALA A 384 -10.92 9.68 8.03
CA ALA A 384 -10.21 10.58 8.92
C ALA A 384 -8.71 10.27 9.09
N GLY A 385 -8.30 9.01 8.98
CA GLY A 385 -6.89 8.58 9.05
C GLY A 385 -6.04 8.95 7.83
N HIS A 386 -6.64 9.44 6.75
CA HIS A 386 -5.94 9.72 5.49
C HIS A 386 -5.09 11.01 5.57
N HIS A 387 -3.89 10.98 4.96
CA HIS A 387 -3.06 12.18 4.78
C HIS A 387 -3.86 13.31 4.07
N PRO A 388 -3.76 14.58 4.48
CA PRO A 388 -2.78 15.20 5.40
C PRO A 388 -3.16 15.19 6.89
N TYR A 389 -4.07 14.31 7.33
CA TYR A 389 -4.51 14.14 8.73
C TYR A 389 -5.25 15.37 9.29
N ASP A 390 -5.99 16.03 8.45
CA ASP A 390 -6.75 17.23 8.83
C ASP A 390 -8.00 16.82 9.62
N THR A 391 -8.18 17.44 10.80
CA THR A 391 -9.37 17.27 11.62
C THR A 391 -10.17 18.58 11.69
N PRO A 392 -11.51 18.51 11.86
CA PRO A 392 -12.34 19.71 11.98
C PRO A 392 -11.98 20.59 13.18
N GLU A 393 -11.56 19.96 14.27
CA GLU A 393 -11.18 20.60 15.52
C GLU A 393 -9.85 20.04 16.02
N PRO A 394 -9.08 20.80 16.81
CA PRO A 394 -7.85 20.29 17.42
C PRO A 394 -8.15 19.08 18.31
N GLY A 395 -7.34 18.05 18.20
CA GLY A 395 -7.45 16.84 19.03
C GLY A 395 -6.65 16.95 20.33
N PRO A 396 -6.62 15.87 21.12
CA PRO A 396 -5.92 15.85 22.41
C PRO A 396 -4.39 15.75 22.30
N PHE A 397 -3.85 15.47 21.10
CA PHE A 397 -2.41 15.31 20.86
C PHE A 397 -1.80 16.60 20.30
N PRO A 398 -0.47 16.81 20.45
CA PRO A 398 0.21 17.93 19.80
C PRO A 398 0.01 17.91 18.27
N GLU A 399 0.32 19.05 17.60
CA GLU A 399 0.26 19.16 16.13
C GLU A 399 1.63 19.54 15.54
N ARG A 400 2.72 19.11 16.18
CA ARG A 400 4.08 19.50 15.81
C ARG A 400 4.64 18.69 14.66
N THR A 401 4.25 17.43 14.59
CA THR A 401 4.72 16.47 13.58
C THR A 401 3.53 15.88 12.82
N GLU A 402 3.80 15.22 11.69
CA GLU A 402 2.76 14.47 10.96
C GLU A 402 2.19 13.32 11.80
N SER A 403 3.04 12.64 12.56
CA SER A 403 2.60 11.60 13.49
C SER A 403 1.67 12.13 14.57
N ASP A 404 1.91 13.35 15.10
CA ASP A 404 1.01 13.97 16.07
C ASP A 404 -0.38 14.24 15.45
N ARG A 405 -0.41 14.82 14.23
CA ARG A 405 -1.67 15.07 13.50
C ARG A 405 -2.40 13.78 13.20
N TYR A 406 -1.67 12.74 12.80
CA TYR A 406 -2.24 11.42 12.58
C TYR A 406 -2.90 10.83 13.83
N LEU A 407 -2.31 10.97 15.03
CA LEU A 407 -2.95 10.55 16.27
C LEU A 407 -4.26 11.32 16.54
N ASN A 408 -4.31 12.62 16.20
CA ASN A 408 -5.54 13.39 16.27
C ASN A 408 -6.58 12.91 15.24
N ALA A 409 -6.17 12.54 14.05
CA ALA A 409 -7.05 11.98 13.02
C ALA A 409 -7.63 10.61 13.44
N LEU A 410 -6.83 9.73 14.04
CA LEU A 410 -7.31 8.49 14.63
C LEU A 410 -8.30 8.76 15.77
N HIS A 411 -8.04 9.78 16.60
CA HIS A 411 -8.97 10.16 17.65
C HIS A 411 -10.32 10.63 17.10
N TYR A 412 -10.29 11.41 16.03
CA TYR A 412 -11.50 11.84 15.34
C TYR A 412 -12.28 10.67 14.71
N ALA A 413 -11.60 9.71 14.11
CA ALA A 413 -12.22 8.48 13.62
C ALA A 413 -12.86 7.68 14.76
N ASP A 414 -12.20 7.59 15.93
CA ASP A 414 -12.72 6.89 17.11
C ASP A 414 -13.95 7.57 17.72
N GLN A 415 -14.01 8.92 17.69
CA GLN A 415 -15.23 9.63 18.09
C GLN A 415 -16.42 9.24 17.23
N SER A 416 -16.21 9.02 15.93
CA SER A 416 -17.25 8.60 15.00
C SER A 416 -17.68 7.16 15.24
N LEU A 417 -16.72 6.27 15.54
CA LEU A 417 -17.00 4.91 16.01
C LEU A 417 -17.87 4.95 17.26
N GLY A 418 -17.50 5.72 18.28
CA GLY A 418 -18.27 5.89 19.50
C GLY A 418 -19.69 6.45 19.25
N ALA A 419 -19.82 7.40 18.33
CA ALA A 419 -21.11 7.97 17.94
C ALA A 419 -22.02 6.94 17.24
N LEU A 420 -21.48 6.11 16.34
CA LEU A 420 -22.23 5.03 15.68
C LEU A 420 -22.70 3.98 16.70
N MET A 421 -21.82 3.53 17.58
CA MET A 421 -22.14 2.56 18.62
C MET A 421 -23.21 3.10 19.58
N LYS A 422 -23.07 4.36 20.01
CA LYS A 422 -24.08 5.05 20.84
C LYS A 422 -25.43 5.11 20.12
N GLY A 423 -25.43 5.47 18.84
CA GLY A 423 -26.65 5.51 18.03
C GLY A 423 -27.37 4.16 17.93
N LEU A 424 -26.61 3.06 17.81
CA LEU A 424 -27.15 1.70 17.82
C LEU A 424 -27.68 1.30 19.21
N ARG A 425 -26.99 1.67 20.28
CA ARG A 425 -27.44 1.45 21.67
C ARG A 425 -28.75 2.16 21.96
N GLU A 426 -28.89 3.41 21.57
CA GLU A 426 -30.11 4.20 21.73
C GLU A 426 -31.32 3.59 20.99
N ARG A 427 -31.08 2.79 19.95
CA ARG A 427 -32.06 2.04 19.18
C ARG A 427 -32.32 0.62 19.71
N GLY A 428 -31.62 0.21 20.77
CA GLY A 428 -31.71 -1.15 21.31
C GLY A 428 -31.10 -2.22 20.40
N LEU A 429 -30.23 -1.82 19.45
CA LEU A 429 -29.63 -2.73 18.44
C LEU A 429 -28.23 -3.21 18.81
N GLU A 430 -27.58 -2.65 19.83
CA GLU A 430 -26.19 -2.98 20.18
C GLU A 430 -26.01 -4.47 20.50
N GLU A 431 -26.87 -5.06 21.35
CA GLU A 431 -26.78 -6.46 21.76
C GLU A 431 -27.16 -7.45 20.64
N SER A 432 -27.87 -6.99 19.62
CA SER A 432 -28.24 -7.79 18.44
C SER A 432 -27.30 -7.55 17.25
N THR A 433 -26.16 -6.89 17.45
CA THR A 433 -25.21 -6.55 16.38
C THR A 433 -23.85 -7.21 16.62
N LEU A 434 -23.27 -7.74 15.55
CA LEU A 434 -21.89 -8.17 15.46
C LEU A 434 -21.07 -7.02 14.86
N PHE A 435 -20.09 -6.54 15.59
CA PHE A 435 -19.17 -5.50 15.12
C PHE A 435 -17.86 -6.15 14.70
N VAL A 436 -17.38 -5.85 13.51
CA VAL A 436 -16.06 -6.25 13.01
C VAL A 436 -15.33 -4.99 12.60
N ILE A 437 -14.28 -4.64 13.34
CA ILE A 437 -13.60 -3.36 13.25
C ILE A 437 -12.11 -3.61 13.08
N PHE A 438 -11.52 -3.07 12.02
CA PHE A 438 -10.08 -3.20 11.76
C PHE A 438 -9.55 -2.02 10.95
N GLY A 439 -8.23 -1.85 10.95
CA GLY A 439 -7.55 -0.95 10.02
C GLY A 439 -7.44 -1.61 8.64
N ASP A 440 -7.65 -0.87 7.59
CA ASP A 440 -7.45 -1.36 6.22
C ASP A 440 -5.97 -1.54 5.88
N HIS A 441 -5.11 -0.64 6.37
CA HIS A 441 -3.65 -0.70 6.40
C HIS A 441 -3.13 0.21 7.54
N GLY A 442 -1.83 0.24 7.73
CA GLY A 442 -1.19 1.13 8.68
C GLY A 442 -0.60 2.38 8.02
N GLU A 443 0.22 3.12 8.76
CA GLU A 443 0.86 4.35 8.33
C GLU A 443 2.27 4.46 8.92
N ALA A 444 3.25 4.88 8.13
CA ALA A 444 4.64 5.00 8.52
C ALA A 444 5.11 6.46 8.59
N PHE A 445 5.94 6.76 9.58
CA PHE A 445 6.53 8.08 9.84
C PHE A 445 8.05 8.01 9.97
N GLY A 446 8.71 7.13 9.21
CA GLY A 446 10.15 6.97 9.21
C GLY A 446 10.70 6.03 10.27
N GLN A 447 9.90 5.09 10.78
CA GLN A 447 10.36 4.05 11.70
C GLN A 447 11.43 3.17 11.07
N HIS A 448 11.20 2.79 9.80
CA HIS A 448 12.27 2.29 8.94
C HIS A 448 12.72 3.38 7.99
N GLU A 449 14.00 3.36 7.65
CA GLU A 449 14.55 4.39 6.77
C GLU A 449 13.80 4.47 5.45
N GLY A 450 13.38 5.68 5.11
CA GLY A 450 12.65 5.96 3.87
C GLY A 450 11.21 5.50 3.87
N ASN A 451 10.72 4.87 4.93
CA ASN A 451 9.34 4.44 5.04
C ASN A 451 8.46 5.59 5.58
N PHE A 452 7.76 6.27 4.69
CA PHE A 452 6.79 7.32 4.99
C PHE A 452 5.50 7.04 4.20
N GLY A 453 4.34 7.25 4.84
CA GLY A 453 3.06 6.86 4.27
C GLY A 453 2.84 5.35 4.35
N HIS A 454 2.00 4.79 3.48
CA HIS A 454 1.60 3.38 3.60
C HIS A 454 1.92 2.52 2.38
N SER A 455 1.83 3.06 1.15
CA SER A 455 1.73 2.23 -0.08
C SER A 455 3.03 1.57 -0.55
N LEU A 456 4.21 1.94 -0.02
CA LEU A 456 5.49 1.62 -0.65
C LEU A 456 6.26 0.47 -0.03
N PHE A 457 6.00 0.16 1.25
CA PHE A 457 6.71 -0.84 2.02
C PHE A 457 5.77 -1.82 2.71
N LEU A 458 6.34 -2.91 3.26
CA LEU A 458 5.62 -4.00 3.89
C LEU A 458 6.09 -4.26 5.33
N TYR A 459 6.61 -3.25 6.01
CA TYR A 459 6.90 -3.35 7.44
C TYR A 459 5.62 -3.33 8.27
N ASP A 460 5.69 -3.73 9.53
CA ASP A 460 4.51 -3.82 10.40
C ASP A 460 3.77 -2.49 10.55
N GLU A 461 4.48 -1.36 10.49
CA GLU A 461 3.82 -0.05 10.49
C GLU A 461 2.94 0.21 9.27
N ASN A 462 3.15 -0.49 8.14
CA ASN A 462 2.35 -0.34 6.93
C ASN A 462 1.20 -1.35 6.86
N ILE A 463 1.37 -2.56 7.41
CA ILE A 463 0.45 -3.67 7.13
C ILE A 463 -0.11 -4.38 8.37
N ARG A 464 0.46 -4.18 9.57
CA ARG A 464 -0.13 -4.74 10.79
C ARG A 464 -1.19 -3.78 11.34
N VAL A 465 -2.42 -4.26 11.38
CA VAL A 465 -3.60 -3.45 11.69
C VAL A 465 -4.30 -3.93 12.96
N PRO A 466 -5.04 -3.05 13.68
CA PRO A 466 -5.96 -3.51 14.69
C PRO A 466 -7.05 -4.38 14.05
N TYR A 467 -7.49 -5.41 14.78
CA TYR A 467 -8.61 -6.23 14.37
C TYR A 467 -9.38 -6.69 15.60
N VAL A 468 -10.62 -6.25 15.71
CA VAL A 468 -11.49 -6.49 16.86
C VAL A 468 -12.85 -7.01 16.38
N ILE A 469 -13.31 -8.12 16.95
CA ILE A 469 -14.67 -8.62 16.76
C ILE A 469 -15.41 -8.52 18.10
N ALA A 470 -16.41 -7.65 18.15
CA ALA A 470 -17.26 -7.46 19.31
C ALA A 470 -18.67 -8.00 19.03
N ALA A 471 -19.19 -8.76 19.96
CA ALA A 471 -20.56 -9.23 19.96
C ALA A 471 -21.14 -9.02 21.37
N PRO A 472 -21.65 -7.82 21.68
CA PRO A 472 -22.20 -7.51 23.00
C PRO A 472 -23.26 -8.55 23.44
N GLY A 473 -23.23 -8.94 24.71
CA GLY A 473 -24.06 -10.01 25.23
C GLY A 473 -23.57 -11.45 24.94
N LEU A 474 -22.81 -11.67 23.87
CA LEU A 474 -22.23 -12.97 23.52
C LEU A 474 -20.78 -13.12 24.02
N ILE A 475 -19.92 -12.13 23.72
CA ILE A 475 -18.52 -12.08 24.16
C ILE A 475 -18.48 -11.10 25.33
N LYS A 476 -18.13 -11.60 26.54
CA LYS A 476 -18.17 -10.82 27.78
C LYS A 476 -16.80 -10.49 28.34
N GLU A 477 -15.78 -11.21 27.91
CA GLU A 477 -14.40 -11.06 28.35
C GLU A 477 -13.48 -10.97 27.11
N PRO A 478 -12.34 -10.28 27.22
CA PRO A 478 -11.42 -10.19 26.10
C PRO A 478 -10.77 -11.55 25.81
N VAL A 479 -10.77 -11.94 24.56
CA VAL A 479 -10.01 -13.09 24.07
C VAL A 479 -8.97 -12.56 23.11
N ARG A 480 -7.69 -12.75 23.46
CA ARG A 480 -6.58 -12.35 22.60
C ARG A 480 -6.14 -13.51 21.75
N VAL A 481 -6.08 -13.27 20.43
CA VAL A 481 -5.64 -14.25 19.44
C VAL A 481 -4.28 -13.84 18.93
N THR A 482 -3.27 -14.66 19.18
CA THR A 482 -1.86 -14.31 18.91
C THR A 482 -1.37 -14.81 17.55
N ARG A 483 -2.00 -15.85 16.98
CA ARG A 483 -1.65 -16.33 15.64
C ARG A 483 -1.89 -15.28 14.57
N PRO A 484 -1.06 -15.26 13.51
CA PRO A 484 -1.29 -14.38 12.38
C PRO A 484 -2.62 -14.67 11.68
N ILE A 485 -3.34 -13.61 11.31
CA ILE A 485 -4.50 -13.66 10.40
C ILE A 485 -4.31 -12.63 9.30
N SER A 486 -5.00 -12.83 8.20
CA SER A 486 -5.04 -11.90 7.09
C SER A 486 -6.43 -11.25 6.96
N LEU A 487 -6.51 -10.02 6.50
CA LEU A 487 -7.80 -9.36 6.26
C LEU A 487 -8.69 -10.10 5.23
N ILE A 488 -8.09 -10.97 4.41
CA ILE A 488 -8.84 -11.84 3.50
C ILE A 488 -9.73 -12.86 4.27
N ASP A 489 -9.41 -13.13 5.54
CA ASP A 489 -10.12 -14.05 6.42
C ASP A 489 -11.41 -13.44 7.02
N THR A 490 -11.63 -12.13 6.80
CA THR A 490 -12.76 -11.39 7.39
C THR A 490 -14.13 -11.94 6.95
N ALA A 491 -14.35 -12.08 5.64
CA ALA A 491 -15.65 -12.56 5.14
C ALA A 491 -15.96 -13.99 5.59
N PRO A 492 -15.07 -15.00 5.47
CA PRO A 492 -15.34 -16.34 5.96
C PRO A 492 -15.52 -16.39 7.49
N THR A 493 -14.83 -15.55 8.25
CA THR A 493 -14.99 -15.47 9.71
C THR A 493 -16.37 -14.93 10.11
N ILE A 494 -16.83 -13.86 9.46
CA ILE A 494 -18.19 -13.34 9.71
C ILE A 494 -19.24 -14.37 9.37
N LEU A 495 -19.11 -15.03 8.22
CA LEU A 495 -20.07 -16.08 7.80
C LEU A 495 -20.09 -17.24 8.77
N ASP A 496 -18.94 -17.68 9.26
CA ASP A 496 -18.84 -18.78 10.22
C ASP A 496 -19.44 -18.40 11.59
N LEU A 497 -19.21 -17.18 12.07
CA LEU A 497 -19.89 -16.63 13.26
C LEU A 497 -21.42 -16.61 13.10
N LEU A 498 -21.91 -16.34 11.91
CA LEU A 498 -23.34 -16.34 11.60
C LEU A 498 -23.91 -17.73 11.31
N GLY A 499 -23.08 -18.77 11.23
CA GLY A 499 -23.48 -20.14 10.89
C GLY A 499 -23.79 -20.33 9.39
N SER A 500 -23.22 -19.50 8.54
CA SER A 500 -23.34 -19.57 7.08
C SER A 500 -22.06 -20.12 6.45
N PRO A 501 -22.14 -20.99 5.43
CA PRO A 501 -20.95 -21.51 4.77
C PRO A 501 -20.24 -20.42 3.96
N PRO A 502 -18.91 -20.50 3.82
CA PRO A 502 -18.17 -19.62 2.93
C PRO A 502 -18.54 -19.88 1.46
N ALA A 503 -18.40 -18.87 0.62
CA ALA A 503 -18.65 -19.02 -0.82
C ALA A 503 -17.56 -19.86 -1.50
N ALA A 504 -17.96 -20.59 -2.54
CA ALA A 504 -16.99 -21.21 -3.44
C ALA A 504 -16.09 -20.14 -4.07
N GLY A 505 -14.78 -20.38 -4.06
CA GLY A 505 -13.76 -19.46 -4.58
C GLY A 505 -13.22 -18.46 -3.55
N TYR A 506 -13.70 -18.48 -2.30
CA TYR A 506 -13.04 -17.78 -1.20
C TYR A 506 -11.63 -18.36 -0.98
N GLN A 507 -10.66 -17.47 -0.78
CA GLN A 507 -9.25 -17.83 -0.56
C GLN A 507 -8.84 -17.68 0.91
N GLY A 508 -9.54 -16.85 1.67
CA GLY A 508 -9.38 -16.73 3.11
C GLY A 508 -10.01 -17.91 3.85
N LEU A 509 -9.57 -18.10 5.08
CA LEU A 509 -10.05 -19.11 6.02
C LEU A 509 -10.78 -18.44 7.18
N THR A 510 -11.64 -19.19 7.88
CA THR A 510 -12.23 -18.67 9.11
C THR A 510 -11.18 -18.51 10.19
N ALA A 511 -11.16 -17.36 10.85
CA ALA A 511 -10.31 -17.14 12.01
C ALA A 511 -10.82 -17.86 13.29
N LEU A 512 -11.89 -18.65 13.21
CA LEU A 512 -12.39 -19.44 14.33
C LEU A 512 -11.76 -20.83 14.41
N GLU A 513 -11.23 -21.34 13.30
CA GLU A 513 -10.50 -22.60 13.28
C GLU A 513 -9.06 -22.39 13.72
N GLY A 514 -8.58 -23.31 14.54
CA GLY A 514 -7.23 -23.29 15.05
C GLY A 514 -6.12 -23.59 14.04
N GLN A 515 -6.35 -23.46 12.76
CA GLN A 515 -5.30 -23.69 11.77
C GLN A 515 -4.47 -22.41 11.57
N SER A 516 -3.19 -22.51 11.86
CA SER A 516 -2.24 -21.45 11.53
C SER A 516 -2.08 -21.35 10.01
N SER A 517 -2.32 -20.17 9.46
CA SER A 517 -2.11 -19.86 8.05
C SER A 517 -1.08 -18.76 7.90
N MET A 518 -0.37 -18.75 6.78
CA MET A 518 0.49 -17.62 6.42
C MET A 518 -0.37 -16.43 6.00
N ALA A 519 -0.13 -15.26 6.56
CA ALA A 519 -0.67 -14.03 6.01
C ALA A 519 0.22 -13.56 4.85
N LEU A 520 -0.33 -13.50 3.64
CA LEU A 520 0.37 -13.08 2.42
C LEU A 520 -0.03 -11.65 2.06
N PHE A 521 0.95 -10.85 1.65
CA PHE A 521 0.75 -9.45 1.32
C PHE A 521 1.75 -8.96 0.28
N TYR A 522 1.42 -7.86 -0.42
CA TYR A 522 2.31 -7.27 -1.41
C TYR A 522 2.04 -5.79 -1.62
N THR A 523 2.98 -5.09 -2.24
CA THR A 523 2.77 -3.78 -2.88
C THR A 523 3.46 -3.72 -4.22
N ASP A 524 2.80 -3.12 -5.21
CA ASP A 524 3.31 -2.93 -6.57
C ASP A 524 3.41 -1.45 -6.98
N TYR A 525 3.25 -0.54 -6.03
CA TYR A 525 3.27 0.90 -6.26
C TYR A 525 4.65 1.42 -6.69
N SER A 526 5.73 0.89 -6.10
CA SER A 526 7.10 1.30 -6.40
C SER A 526 8.04 0.11 -6.60
N LEU A 527 8.55 -0.46 -5.49
CA LEU A 527 9.60 -1.48 -5.50
C LEU A 527 9.11 -2.88 -5.86
N SER A 528 7.82 -3.11 -5.95
CA SER A 528 7.21 -4.43 -6.09
C SER A 528 7.72 -5.39 -5.03
N LEU A 529 7.20 -5.21 -3.84
CA LEU A 529 7.50 -6.05 -2.71
C LEU A 529 6.42 -7.12 -2.56
N MET A 530 6.84 -8.33 -2.26
CA MET A 530 5.97 -9.41 -1.78
C MET A 530 6.41 -9.80 -0.38
N GLY A 531 5.49 -10.22 0.46
CA GLY A 531 5.84 -10.65 1.79
C GLY A 531 4.84 -11.64 2.37
N LEU A 532 5.25 -12.26 3.47
CA LEU A 532 4.42 -13.14 4.27
C LEU A 532 4.76 -13.02 5.75
N ARG A 533 3.77 -13.36 6.57
CA ARG A 533 3.90 -13.61 7.99
C ARG A 533 3.57 -15.08 8.27
N ASP A 534 4.50 -15.81 8.87
CA ASP A 534 4.38 -17.21 9.21
C ASP A 534 4.83 -17.42 10.67
N GLY A 535 3.89 -17.54 11.58
CA GLY A 535 4.20 -17.59 12.99
C GLY A 535 5.00 -16.38 13.47
N CYS A 536 6.19 -16.63 14.02
CA CYS A 536 7.12 -15.57 14.41
C CYS A 536 7.87 -14.94 13.23
N TRP A 537 7.92 -15.60 12.10
CA TRP A 537 8.72 -15.17 10.97
C TRP A 537 7.99 -14.23 10.04
N LYS A 538 8.65 -13.14 9.65
CA LYS A 538 8.20 -12.25 8.58
C LYS A 538 9.24 -12.17 7.50
N TYR A 539 8.80 -12.36 6.26
CA TYR A 539 9.66 -12.35 5.09
C TYR A 539 9.18 -11.30 4.10
N ILE A 540 10.13 -10.52 3.54
CA ILE A 540 9.89 -9.52 2.50
C ILE A 540 10.86 -9.80 1.35
N TYR A 541 10.33 -9.84 0.14
CA TYR A 541 11.08 -10.05 -1.10
C TYR A 541 10.85 -8.89 -2.07
N GLU A 542 11.93 -8.26 -2.51
CA GLU A 542 11.94 -7.22 -3.52
C GLU A 542 12.20 -7.83 -4.89
N LEU A 543 11.24 -7.74 -5.81
CA LEU A 543 11.29 -8.39 -7.13
C LEU A 543 12.41 -7.86 -8.02
N GLU A 544 12.70 -6.55 -7.99
CA GLU A 544 13.64 -5.95 -8.93
C GLU A 544 15.10 -6.16 -8.54
N SER A 545 15.40 -6.09 -7.25
CA SER A 545 16.77 -6.30 -6.73
C SER A 545 17.04 -7.76 -6.37
N GLU A 546 16.01 -8.61 -6.39
CA GLU A 546 16.01 -10.00 -5.89
C GLU A 546 16.44 -10.10 -4.42
N ARG A 547 16.25 -9.02 -3.65
CA ARG A 547 16.66 -8.95 -2.26
C ARG A 547 15.59 -9.52 -1.35
N SER A 548 16.06 -10.25 -0.36
CA SER A 548 15.25 -10.83 0.70
C SER A 548 15.58 -10.18 2.03
N LYS A 549 14.55 -9.97 2.87
CA LYS A 549 14.68 -9.64 4.29
C LYS A 549 13.86 -10.65 5.09
N LEU A 550 14.42 -11.12 6.19
CA LEU A 550 13.77 -12.08 7.08
C LEU A 550 13.91 -11.61 8.53
N PHE A 551 12.80 -11.54 9.24
CA PHE A 551 12.73 -11.06 10.62
C PHE A 551 12.07 -12.11 11.51
N ASP A 552 12.51 -12.19 12.78
CA ASP A 552 11.84 -12.92 13.85
C ASP A 552 11.11 -11.92 14.75
N LEU A 553 9.82 -11.73 14.53
CA LEU A 553 9.04 -10.72 15.25
C LEU A 553 8.69 -11.10 16.69
N CYS A 554 8.92 -12.33 17.11
CA CYS A 554 8.78 -12.72 18.52
C CYS A 554 9.97 -12.22 19.36
N VAL A 555 11.11 -11.98 18.73
CA VAL A 555 12.34 -11.48 19.36
C VAL A 555 12.59 -10.02 19.01
N ASP A 556 12.34 -9.63 17.78
CA ASP A 556 12.56 -8.29 17.22
C ASP A 556 11.27 -7.74 16.57
N ALA A 557 10.36 -7.26 17.40
CA ALA A 557 9.10 -6.67 16.94
C ALA A 557 9.26 -5.37 16.14
N THR A 558 10.48 -4.85 16.03
CA THR A 558 10.82 -3.62 15.29
C THR A 558 11.42 -3.88 13.92
N GLU A 559 11.58 -5.14 13.50
CA GLU A 559 12.13 -5.53 12.20
C GLU A 559 13.51 -4.89 11.90
N SER A 560 14.33 -4.74 12.95
CA SER A 560 15.62 -4.05 12.88
C SER A 560 16.76 -4.96 12.42
N THR A 561 16.62 -6.29 12.61
CA THR A 561 17.66 -7.28 12.38
C THR A 561 17.29 -8.22 11.25
N ASP A 562 17.91 -8.06 10.08
CA ASP A 562 17.72 -8.96 8.94
C ASP A 562 18.47 -10.29 9.15
N LEU A 563 17.74 -11.39 9.27
CA LEU A 563 18.24 -12.73 9.46
C LEU A 563 18.33 -13.55 8.15
N SER A 564 18.07 -12.95 7.00
CA SER A 564 18.00 -13.65 5.71
C SER A 564 19.28 -14.42 5.35
N SER A 565 20.44 -13.89 5.73
CA SER A 565 21.73 -14.54 5.49
C SER A 565 21.97 -15.78 6.39
N LEU A 566 21.30 -15.84 7.53
CA LEU A 566 21.44 -16.94 8.51
C LEU A 566 20.48 -18.10 8.25
N HIS A 567 19.36 -17.86 7.54
CA HIS A 567 18.28 -18.82 7.32
C HIS A 567 18.00 -19.04 5.82
N ALA A 568 19.02 -19.37 5.04
CA ALA A 568 18.94 -19.48 3.58
C ALA A 568 17.87 -20.47 3.07
N GLU A 569 17.66 -21.59 3.76
CA GLU A 569 16.64 -22.59 3.41
C GLU A 569 15.23 -22.04 3.60
N ARG A 570 14.95 -21.34 4.71
CA ARG A 570 13.66 -20.69 4.97
C ARG A 570 13.39 -19.58 3.95
N VAL A 571 14.40 -18.77 3.64
CA VAL A 571 14.33 -17.74 2.60
C VAL A 571 13.96 -18.35 1.24
N ALA A 572 14.58 -19.46 0.86
CA ALA A 572 14.29 -20.15 -0.39
C ALA A 572 12.85 -20.69 -0.43
N ALA A 573 12.38 -21.30 0.66
CA ALA A 573 11.03 -21.83 0.77
C ALA A 573 9.97 -20.71 0.70
N TYR A 574 10.16 -19.62 1.45
CA TYR A 574 9.24 -18.48 1.43
C TYR A 574 9.21 -17.77 0.07
N ARG A 575 10.38 -17.61 -0.58
CA ARG A 575 10.46 -17.03 -1.93
C ARG A 575 9.72 -17.88 -2.96
N ALA A 576 9.86 -19.21 -2.90
CA ALA A 576 9.13 -20.12 -3.78
C ALA A 576 7.61 -19.97 -3.57
N ARG A 577 7.15 -19.98 -2.31
CA ARG A 577 5.75 -19.79 -1.94
C ARG A 577 5.16 -18.50 -2.50
N LEU A 578 5.83 -17.36 -2.30
CA LEU A 578 5.37 -16.08 -2.82
C LEU A 578 5.32 -16.04 -4.35
N SER A 579 6.29 -16.67 -5.02
CA SER A 579 6.33 -16.73 -6.49
C SER A 579 5.18 -17.55 -7.07
N GLU A 580 4.86 -18.69 -6.46
CA GLU A 580 3.72 -19.52 -6.81
C GLU A 580 2.40 -18.80 -6.59
N TRP A 581 2.24 -18.20 -5.39
CA TRP A 581 1.06 -17.41 -5.05
C TRP A 581 0.81 -16.26 -6.03
N ALA A 582 1.82 -15.44 -6.32
CA ALA A 582 1.68 -14.30 -7.22
C ALA A 582 1.34 -14.73 -8.66
N SER A 583 1.94 -15.82 -9.15
CA SER A 583 1.61 -16.38 -10.45
C SER A 583 0.17 -16.90 -10.51
N ALA A 584 -0.28 -17.55 -9.44
CA ALA A 584 -1.63 -18.06 -9.31
C ALA A 584 -2.69 -16.94 -9.34
N GLN A 585 -2.48 -15.86 -8.57
CA GLN A 585 -3.42 -14.75 -8.55
C GLN A 585 -3.57 -14.10 -9.94
N LYS A 586 -2.46 -13.96 -10.67
CA LYS A 586 -2.48 -13.41 -12.03
C LYS A 586 -3.30 -14.26 -12.99
N LEU A 587 -3.19 -15.60 -12.88
CA LEU A 587 -3.98 -16.54 -13.70
C LEU A 587 -5.47 -16.49 -13.36
N LEU A 588 -5.82 -16.47 -12.09
CA LEU A 588 -7.20 -16.44 -11.62
C LEU A 588 -7.94 -15.17 -12.08
N ILE A 589 -7.27 -14.02 -12.10
CA ILE A 589 -7.88 -12.77 -12.57
C ILE A 589 -8.02 -12.77 -14.08
N LYS A 590 -7.01 -13.26 -14.85
CA LYS A 590 -7.11 -13.39 -16.30
C LYS A 590 -8.20 -14.36 -16.74
N GLY A 591 -8.29 -15.53 -16.13
CA GLY A 591 -9.29 -16.54 -16.48
C GLY A 591 -10.75 -16.12 -16.24
N THR A 592 -10.99 -15.07 -15.43
CA THR A 592 -12.31 -14.45 -15.27
C THR A 592 -12.58 -13.32 -16.28
N SER A 593 -11.52 -12.81 -16.93
CA SER A 593 -11.65 -11.76 -17.96
C SER A 593 -11.99 -12.32 -19.35
N ASP A 594 -11.71 -13.60 -19.59
CA ASP A 594 -11.90 -14.25 -20.89
C ASP A 594 -13.24 -15.03 -20.99
N LYS A 595 -14.06 -15.01 -19.97
CA LYS A 595 -15.43 -15.54 -19.93
C LYS A 595 -16.45 -14.41 -19.87
#